data_8ffbf2d95881c39ccb446a7cf167c94e
#
_entry.id   8ffbf2d95881c39ccb446a7cf167c94e
#
_cell.length_a   1.000
_cell.length_b   1.000
_cell.length_c   1.000
_cell.angle_alpha   90.00
_cell.angle_beta   90.00
_cell.angle_gamma   90.00
#
_symmetry.space_group_name_H-M   'P 1'
#
loop_
_entity.id
_entity.type
_entity.pdbx_description
1 polymer ?
#
loop_
_entity_poly.entity_id
_entity_poly.type
_entity_poly.pdbx_seq_one_letter_code
_entity_poly.pdbx_strand_id
1 'polypeptide(L)'
;MKKSCALVLSFCLLLGAASVPAFAWGAATHAYIAGKLGKIWPLMNANERYGIMAADLFNYDFQYYFNSTVKLYTHGGPGAEGFMGVWANARWWGYQKSLAFGFVAHNEVWGCDYTAHVRGLTYGQGVGYVVAKATELMPDLAALLGSHGFSLDDPVLLEVCHNLVEAAGDILILRADPTIGEKIISACLLRSNDFPGLLASAMGPAWKDAVIAAEKEFRRTMILYGAALTQGQEPAVKAFAEHLAQLGVELIKFLGGPDIPLDLAKGLAESGIRQALNLCRSDYLPEVNATVSFVKANLAAHGVWY
;
A
#
# COMPACT_ATOMS: atom_id res chain seq x y z
N MET A 1 -30.60 17.27 23.09
CA MET A 1 -29.42 16.53 23.53
C MET A 1 -29.48 15.02 23.29
N LYS A 2 -30.61 14.30 23.45
CA LYS A 2 -30.69 12.83 23.24
C LYS A 2 -30.56 12.35 21.78
N LYS A 3 -30.90 13.17 20.79
CA LYS A 3 -30.82 12.79 19.36
C LYS A 3 -29.41 12.88 18.79
N SER A 4 -28.55 13.76 19.32
CA SER A 4 -27.14 13.88 18.87
C SER A 4 -26.25 12.72 19.33
N CYS A 5 -26.49 12.17 20.54
CA CYS A 5 -25.77 11.01 21.04
C CYS A 5 -26.05 9.72 20.24
N ALA A 6 -27.28 9.53 19.75
CA ALA A 6 -27.65 8.37 18.96
C ALA A 6 -27.02 8.39 17.57
N LEU A 7 -26.84 9.56 16.97
CA LEU A 7 -26.18 9.70 15.67
C LEU A 7 -24.67 9.43 15.76
N VAL A 8 -24.02 9.93 16.81
CA VAL A 8 -22.59 9.68 17.07
C VAL A 8 -22.34 8.20 17.38
N LEU A 9 -23.22 7.55 18.19
CA LEU A 9 -23.09 6.12 18.48
C LEU A 9 -23.33 5.24 17.24
N SER A 10 -24.28 5.60 16.36
CA SER A 10 -24.49 4.89 15.08
C SER A 10 -23.34 5.09 14.11
N PHE A 11 -22.70 6.25 14.10
CA PHE A 11 -21.52 6.53 13.27
C PHE A 11 -20.30 5.77 13.79
N CYS A 12 -20.08 5.72 15.12
CA CYS A 12 -19.02 4.92 15.73
C CYS A 12 -19.21 3.40 15.55
N LEU A 13 -20.46 2.91 15.55
CA LEU A 13 -20.77 1.50 15.27
C LEU A 13 -20.59 1.14 13.79
N LEU A 14 -20.80 2.06 12.87
CA LEU A 14 -20.52 1.88 11.45
C LEU A 14 -18.99 1.92 11.16
N LEU A 15 -18.22 2.74 11.87
CA LEU A 15 -16.76 2.75 11.78
C LEU A 15 -16.11 1.50 12.42
N GLY A 16 -16.71 0.95 13.49
CA GLY A 16 -16.23 -0.28 14.14
C GLY A 16 -16.46 -1.57 13.31
N ALA A 17 -17.27 -1.51 12.24
CA ALA A 17 -17.51 -2.63 11.33
C ALA A 17 -16.80 -2.44 9.96
N ALA A 18 -16.33 -1.23 9.65
CA ALA A 18 -15.50 -0.99 8.49
C ALA A 18 -14.05 -1.25 8.89
N SER A 19 -13.49 -2.39 8.47
CA SER A 19 -12.04 -2.55 8.46
C SER A 19 -11.46 -1.37 7.67
N VAL A 20 -10.75 -0.46 8.35
CA VAL A 20 -10.02 0.63 7.70
C VAL A 20 -9.12 -0.05 6.67
N PRO A 21 -9.23 0.24 5.37
CA PRO A 21 -8.33 -0.32 4.40
C PRO A 21 -6.93 0.22 4.71
N ALA A 22 -6.10 -0.61 5.27
CA ALA A 22 -4.69 -0.32 5.45
C ALA A 22 -4.01 -0.35 4.08
N PHE A 23 -3.06 0.56 3.84
CA PHE A 23 -2.07 0.35 2.79
C PHE A 23 -1.35 -0.97 3.10
N ALA A 24 -0.76 -1.55 2.07
CA ALA A 24 -0.05 -2.82 2.11
C ALA A 24 1.45 -2.65 2.42
N TRP A 25 2.29 -3.49 1.86
CA TRP A 25 3.69 -3.14 1.72
C TRP A 25 3.84 -1.87 0.89
N GLY A 26 4.75 -0.96 1.23
CA GLY A 26 4.97 0.25 0.43
C GLY A 26 5.38 -0.06 -1.03
N ALA A 27 5.28 0.94 -1.91
CA ALA A 27 5.45 0.77 -3.34
C ALA A 27 6.83 0.20 -3.76
N ALA A 28 7.92 0.59 -3.06
CA ALA A 28 9.25 0.04 -3.35
C ALA A 28 9.37 -1.43 -2.95
N THR A 29 8.71 -1.82 -1.86
CA THR A 29 8.66 -3.22 -1.42
C THR A 29 7.87 -4.06 -2.40
N HIS A 30 6.72 -3.60 -2.87
CA HIS A 30 5.96 -4.25 -3.94
C HIS A 30 6.80 -4.43 -5.21
N ALA A 31 7.46 -3.36 -5.68
CA ALA A 31 8.32 -3.43 -6.85
C ALA A 31 9.51 -4.38 -6.68
N TYR A 32 10.07 -4.47 -5.46
CA TYR A 32 11.14 -5.40 -5.11
C TYR A 32 10.64 -6.86 -5.14
N ILE A 33 9.49 -7.14 -4.51
CA ILE A 33 8.84 -8.47 -4.51
C ILE A 33 8.57 -8.91 -5.96
N ALA A 34 7.93 -8.07 -6.79
CA ALA A 34 7.69 -8.39 -8.20
C ALA A 34 8.99 -8.68 -8.95
N GLY A 35 10.05 -7.92 -8.67
CA GLY A 35 11.38 -8.15 -9.25
C GLY A 35 11.99 -9.50 -8.90
N LYS A 36 11.59 -10.10 -7.76
CA LYS A 36 12.04 -11.45 -7.34
C LYS A 36 11.12 -12.57 -7.81
N LEU A 37 9.83 -12.28 -8.02
CA LEU A 37 8.82 -13.24 -8.50
C LEU A 37 8.84 -13.40 -10.02
N GLY A 38 9.07 -12.30 -10.73
CA GLY A 38 8.77 -12.16 -12.14
C GLY A 38 9.88 -12.62 -13.08
N LYS A 39 9.71 -12.24 -14.35
CA LYS A 39 10.63 -12.58 -15.42
C LYS A 39 11.85 -11.67 -15.44
N ILE A 40 12.96 -12.19 -15.90
CA ILE A 40 14.21 -11.40 -16.07
C ILE A 40 14.16 -10.44 -17.28
N TRP A 41 13.18 -10.61 -18.20
CA TRP A 41 13.02 -9.74 -19.36
C TRP A 41 12.56 -8.34 -18.94
N PRO A 42 13.30 -7.27 -19.27
CA PRO A 42 13.08 -5.94 -18.70
C PRO A 42 11.65 -5.41 -18.88
N LEU A 43 11.03 -5.55 -20.08
CA LEU A 43 9.68 -5.06 -20.33
C LEU A 43 8.60 -5.88 -19.60
N MET A 44 8.78 -7.20 -19.50
CA MET A 44 7.88 -8.04 -18.70
C MET A 44 7.99 -7.65 -17.23
N ASN A 45 9.20 -7.54 -16.71
CA ASN A 45 9.44 -7.21 -15.31
C ASN A 45 8.99 -5.78 -14.94
N ALA A 46 9.07 -4.81 -15.88
CA ALA A 46 8.49 -3.48 -15.69
C ALA A 46 6.94 -3.56 -15.53
N ASN A 47 6.27 -4.39 -16.33
CA ASN A 47 4.83 -4.61 -16.23
C ASN A 47 4.44 -5.35 -14.95
N GLU A 48 5.21 -6.36 -14.52
CA GLU A 48 5.01 -7.06 -13.25
C GLU A 48 5.11 -6.10 -12.05
N ARG A 49 6.17 -5.27 -12.03
CA ARG A 49 6.35 -4.24 -10.99
C ARG A 49 5.22 -3.22 -11.00
N TYR A 50 4.81 -2.77 -12.17
CA TYR A 50 3.68 -1.85 -12.24
C TYR A 50 2.39 -2.50 -11.74
N GLY A 51 2.11 -3.73 -12.17
CA GLY A 51 0.92 -4.47 -11.79
C GLY A 51 0.77 -4.64 -10.28
N ILE A 52 1.84 -5.06 -9.59
CA ILE A 52 1.80 -5.29 -8.15
C ILE A 52 1.60 -3.98 -7.34
N MET A 53 2.19 -2.88 -7.77
CA MET A 53 1.97 -1.56 -7.16
C MET A 53 0.58 -1.01 -7.47
N ALA A 54 0.05 -1.29 -8.68
CA ALA A 54 -1.18 -0.67 -9.17
C ALA A 54 -2.46 -1.28 -8.56
N ALA A 55 -2.38 -2.31 -7.74
CA ALA A 55 -3.50 -2.73 -6.92
C ALA A 55 -3.92 -1.64 -5.92
N ASP A 56 -2.97 -0.78 -5.51
CA ASP A 56 -3.17 0.35 -4.60
C ASP A 56 -3.64 1.64 -5.27
N LEU A 57 -3.95 1.62 -6.56
CA LEU A 57 -4.22 2.86 -7.31
C LEU A 57 -5.36 3.72 -6.73
N PHE A 58 -6.33 3.10 -6.07
CA PHE A 58 -7.45 3.81 -5.44
C PHE A 58 -7.14 4.35 -4.02
N ASN A 59 -6.01 3.99 -3.44
CA ASN A 59 -5.60 4.47 -2.12
C ASN A 59 -5.24 5.96 -2.13
N TYR A 60 -5.05 6.55 -3.32
CA TYR A 60 -4.78 7.98 -3.53
C TYR A 60 -6.05 8.80 -3.82
N ASP A 61 -7.24 8.18 -3.72
CA ASP A 61 -8.53 8.84 -3.92
C ASP A 61 -9.49 8.48 -2.77
N PHE A 62 -9.64 9.39 -1.80
CA PHE A 62 -10.49 9.17 -0.62
C PHE A 62 -11.95 8.84 -0.93
N GLN A 63 -12.45 9.19 -2.13
CA GLN A 63 -13.78 8.80 -2.56
C GLN A 63 -13.93 7.28 -2.67
N TYR A 64 -12.86 6.58 -3.01
CA TYR A 64 -12.84 5.14 -3.23
C TYR A 64 -12.11 4.36 -2.13
N TYR A 65 -11.38 5.04 -1.26
CA TYR A 65 -10.53 4.45 -0.24
C TYR A 65 -11.27 3.41 0.64
N PHE A 66 -12.52 3.72 1.06
CA PHE A 66 -13.35 2.82 1.86
C PHE A 66 -14.35 2.00 1.04
N ASN A 67 -14.19 1.92 -0.28
CA ASN A 67 -15.15 1.26 -1.14
C ASN A 67 -14.95 -0.26 -1.17
N SER A 68 -15.90 -1.02 -0.65
CA SER A 68 -15.81 -2.49 -0.58
C SER A 68 -15.73 -3.19 -1.93
N THR A 69 -16.31 -2.60 -3.00
CA THR A 69 -16.19 -3.13 -4.36
C THR A 69 -14.77 -2.94 -4.87
N VAL A 70 -14.17 -1.77 -4.64
CA VAL A 70 -12.77 -1.54 -4.99
C VAL A 70 -11.89 -2.56 -4.27
N LYS A 71 -12.02 -2.68 -2.94
CA LYS A 71 -11.26 -3.66 -2.15
C LYS A 71 -11.41 -5.08 -2.70
N LEU A 72 -12.62 -5.50 -3.06
CA LEU A 72 -12.87 -6.83 -3.62
C LEU A 72 -12.05 -7.10 -4.89
N TYR A 73 -11.96 -6.13 -5.80
CA TYR A 73 -11.30 -6.32 -7.10
C TYR A 73 -9.80 -5.98 -7.10
N THR A 74 -9.28 -5.38 -6.04
CA THR A 74 -7.86 -5.06 -5.91
C THR A 74 -7.16 -5.97 -4.90
N HIS A 75 -7.72 -6.13 -3.71
CA HIS A 75 -7.11 -6.86 -2.60
C HIS A 75 -7.83 -8.18 -2.28
N GLY A 76 -9.11 -8.29 -2.66
CA GLY A 76 -9.94 -9.43 -2.28
C GLY A 76 -10.50 -9.33 -0.87
N GLY A 77 -10.99 -10.45 -0.34
CA GLY A 77 -11.53 -10.55 0.99
C GLY A 77 -11.87 -12.01 1.34
N PRO A 78 -12.39 -12.29 2.53
CA PRO A 78 -12.68 -13.66 2.95
C PRO A 78 -13.59 -14.39 1.95
N GLY A 79 -13.05 -15.43 1.30
CA GLY A 79 -13.77 -16.23 0.32
C GLY A 79 -14.06 -15.55 -1.02
N ALA A 80 -13.45 -14.40 -1.31
CA ALA A 80 -13.69 -13.65 -2.54
C ALA A 80 -12.38 -13.15 -3.18
N GLU A 81 -12.14 -13.53 -4.42
CA GLU A 81 -10.92 -13.28 -5.19
C GLU A 81 -11.24 -12.46 -6.47
N GLY A 82 -11.95 -11.32 -6.33
CA GLY A 82 -12.34 -10.48 -7.46
C GLY A 82 -11.13 -10.01 -8.30
N PHE A 83 -9.96 -9.84 -7.67
CA PHE A 83 -8.70 -9.50 -8.33
C PHE A 83 -8.28 -10.54 -9.39
N MET A 84 -8.68 -11.81 -9.26
CA MET A 84 -8.42 -12.85 -10.25
C MET A 84 -9.09 -12.57 -11.60
N GLY A 85 -10.11 -11.70 -11.63
CA GLY A 85 -10.71 -11.22 -12.88
C GLY A 85 -9.70 -10.52 -13.79
N VAL A 86 -8.71 -9.83 -13.23
CA VAL A 86 -7.62 -9.20 -14.01
C VAL A 86 -6.74 -10.27 -14.68
N TRP A 87 -6.42 -11.35 -13.98
CA TRP A 87 -5.70 -12.48 -14.55
C TRP A 87 -6.49 -13.20 -15.62
N ALA A 88 -7.77 -13.48 -15.37
CA ALA A 88 -8.65 -14.18 -16.31
C ALA A 88 -8.84 -13.41 -17.63
N ASN A 89 -8.99 -12.09 -17.56
CA ASN A 89 -9.21 -11.22 -18.73
C ASN A 89 -7.91 -10.87 -19.50
N ALA A 90 -6.74 -11.07 -18.88
CA ALA A 90 -5.47 -10.74 -19.51
C ALA A 90 -5.15 -11.66 -20.69
N ARG A 91 -4.67 -11.08 -21.79
CA ARG A 91 -4.22 -11.79 -22.98
C ARG A 91 -2.73 -12.12 -22.89
N TRP A 92 -2.31 -13.14 -23.63
CA TRP A 92 -0.91 -13.58 -23.67
C TRP A 92 0.03 -12.60 -24.39
N TRP A 93 -0.49 -11.68 -25.18
CA TRP A 93 0.26 -10.66 -25.92
C TRP A 93 0.07 -9.27 -25.30
N GLY A 94 0.94 -8.32 -25.69
CA GLY A 94 0.85 -6.94 -25.23
C GLY A 94 1.17 -6.74 -23.75
N TYR A 95 1.92 -7.66 -23.15
CA TYR A 95 2.34 -7.62 -21.76
C TYR A 95 1.20 -7.66 -20.70
N GLN A 96 -0.04 -7.97 -21.13
CA GLN A 96 -1.19 -8.01 -20.20
C GLN A 96 -1.02 -9.10 -19.15
N LYS A 97 -0.48 -10.28 -19.51
CA LYS A 97 -0.21 -11.36 -18.53
C LYS A 97 0.85 -10.97 -17.51
N SER A 98 1.90 -10.23 -17.89
CA SER A 98 2.89 -9.75 -16.93
C SER A 98 2.32 -8.70 -15.98
N LEU A 99 1.49 -7.77 -16.48
CA LEU A 99 0.71 -6.85 -15.65
C LEU A 99 -0.19 -7.58 -14.65
N ALA A 100 -1.01 -8.51 -15.17
CA ALA A 100 -1.94 -9.28 -14.36
C ALA A 100 -1.21 -10.17 -13.33
N PHE A 101 -0.06 -10.74 -13.68
CA PHE A 101 0.78 -11.51 -12.75
C PHE A 101 1.20 -10.66 -11.55
N GLY A 102 1.73 -9.45 -11.79
CA GLY A 102 2.06 -8.53 -10.72
C GLY A 102 0.83 -8.14 -9.90
N PHE A 103 -0.26 -7.78 -10.56
CA PHE A 103 -1.49 -7.35 -9.91
C PHE A 103 -2.07 -8.41 -8.97
N VAL A 104 -2.17 -9.66 -9.42
CA VAL A 104 -2.70 -10.73 -8.56
C VAL A 104 -1.72 -11.20 -7.48
N ALA A 105 -0.42 -10.91 -7.61
CA ALA A 105 0.54 -11.20 -6.56
C ALA A 105 0.39 -10.29 -5.34
N HIS A 106 -0.33 -9.17 -5.47
CA HIS A 106 -0.54 -8.18 -4.42
C HIS A 106 -1.43 -8.71 -3.28
N ASN A 107 -2.59 -9.15 -3.53
CA ASN A 107 -3.79 -9.41 -2.73
C ASN A 107 -3.62 -9.79 -1.25
N GLU A 108 -4.70 -9.56 -0.44
CA GLU A 108 -4.79 -9.89 0.99
C GLU A 108 -5.26 -11.33 1.30
N VAL A 109 -5.51 -12.15 0.28
CA VAL A 109 -6.01 -13.53 0.49
C VAL A 109 -4.85 -14.52 0.56
N TRP A 110 -3.89 -14.39 -0.35
CA TRP A 110 -2.70 -15.25 -0.45
C TRP A 110 -1.50 -14.53 -1.13
N GLY A 111 -1.61 -13.25 -1.40
CA GLY A 111 -0.58 -12.41 -2.00
C GLY A 111 0.40 -11.84 -0.99
N CYS A 112 1.13 -10.81 -1.40
CA CYS A 112 2.09 -10.18 -0.49
C CYS A 112 1.40 -9.40 0.63
N ASP A 113 0.24 -8.81 0.38
CA ASP A 113 -0.51 -8.07 1.39
C ASP A 113 -1.08 -8.95 2.49
N TYR A 114 -1.32 -10.23 2.19
CA TYR A 114 -1.64 -11.21 3.24
C TYR A 114 -0.56 -11.24 4.33
N THR A 115 0.71 -11.16 3.94
CA THR A 115 1.82 -11.20 4.91
C THR A 115 2.02 -9.86 5.64
N ALA A 116 1.62 -8.76 5.01
CA ALA A 116 1.64 -7.43 5.63
C ALA A 116 0.54 -7.26 6.68
N HIS A 117 -0.69 -7.75 6.40
CA HIS A 117 -1.89 -7.39 7.16
C HIS A 117 -2.54 -8.53 7.94
N VAL A 118 -2.41 -9.77 7.45
CA VAL A 118 -3.19 -10.89 8.02
C VAL A 118 -2.30 -11.85 8.80
N ARG A 119 -1.13 -12.19 8.24
CA ARG A 119 -0.23 -13.14 8.89
C ARG A 119 1.21 -12.96 8.42
N GLY A 120 2.02 -12.31 9.23
CA GLY A 120 3.47 -12.28 9.01
C GLY A 120 4.10 -13.68 9.10
N LEU A 121 5.20 -13.89 8.42
CA LEU A 121 5.84 -15.20 8.28
C LEU A 121 6.99 -15.40 9.27
N THR A 122 7.80 -14.36 9.50
CA THR A 122 8.90 -14.36 10.45
C THR A 122 8.58 -13.51 11.68
N TYR A 123 7.74 -12.50 11.50
CA TYR A 123 7.29 -11.59 12.52
C TYR A 123 5.80 -11.24 12.31
N GLY A 124 5.04 -10.97 13.38
CA GLY A 124 3.62 -10.63 13.27
C GLY A 124 2.73 -11.79 12.82
N GLN A 125 3.04 -13.02 13.20
CA GLN A 125 2.35 -14.24 12.75
C GLN A 125 0.84 -14.27 13.04
N GLY A 126 0.36 -13.44 13.99
CA GLY A 126 -1.05 -13.34 14.36
C GLY A 126 -1.83 -12.25 13.63
N VAL A 127 -1.15 -11.23 13.08
CA VAL A 127 -1.80 -10.00 12.57
C VAL A 127 -1.13 -9.39 11.33
N GLY A 128 -0.10 -10.01 10.79
CA GLY A 128 0.71 -9.45 9.70
C GLY A 128 1.87 -8.57 10.18
N TYR A 129 2.91 -8.49 9.36
CA TYR A 129 4.14 -7.78 9.72
C TYR A 129 3.93 -6.29 9.95
N VAL A 130 3.31 -5.61 8.98
CA VAL A 130 3.15 -4.15 9.04
C VAL A 130 2.23 -3.75 10.19
N VAL A 131 1.12 -4.50 10.40
CA VAL A 131 0.19 -4.25 11.51
C VAL A 131 0.87 -4.46 12.86
N ALA A 132 1.69 -5.51 13.01
CA ALA A 132 2.43 -5.75 14.25
C ALA A 132 3.40 -4.60 14.55
N LYS A 133 4.19 -4.16 13.56
CA LYS A 133 5.13 -3.04 13.72
C LYS A 133 4.43 -1.70 13.93
N ALA A 134 3.32 -1.45 13.28
CA ALA A 134 2.48 -0.27 13.51
C ALA A 134 1.97 -0.23 14.95
N THR A 135 1.48 -1.38 15.46
CA THR A 135 1.02 -1.49 16.86
C THR A 135 2.15 -1.21 17.87
N GLU A 136 3.37 -1.68 17.58
CA GLU A 136 4.53 -1.38 18.41
C GLU A 136 4.94 0.11 18.38
N LEU A 137 4.70 0.79 17.25
CA LEU A 137 5.02 2.22 17.08
C LEU A 137 4.00 3.15 17.75
N MET A 138 2.75 2.71 17.94
CA MET A 138 1.66 3.54 18.48
C MET A 138 2.01 4.28 19.78
N PRO A 139 2.57 3.65 20.83
CA PRO A 139 2.88 4.35 22.07
C PRO A 139 3.84 5.54 21.88
N ASP A 140 4.87 5.36 21.07
CA ASP A 140 5.87 6.38 20.82
C ASP A 140 5.28 7.56 20.01
N LEU A 141 4.45 7.26 19.00
CA LEU A 141 3.78 8.30 18.23
C LEU A 141 2.72 9.02 19.05
N ALA A 142 1.97 8.31 19.91
CA ALA A 142 1.02 8.92 20.83
C ALA A 142 1.69 9.88 21.80
N ALA A 143 2.84 9.49 22.37
CA ALA A 143 3.64 10.36 23.25
C ALA A 143 4.16 11.59 22.51
N LEU A 144 4.61 11.43 21.26
CA LEU A 144 5.07 12.52 20.42
C LEU A 144 3.95 13.51 20.10
N LEU A 145 2.76 13.02 19.67
CA LEU A 145 1.56 13.84 19.46
C LEU A 145 1.15 14.57 20.73
N GLY A 146 1.11 13.86 21.87
CA GLY A 146 0.75 14.42 23.19
C GLY A 146 1.67 15.54 23.63
N SER A 147 2.97 15.48 23.30
CA SER A 147 3.93 16.57 23.58
C SER A 147 3.61 17.88 22.85
N HIS A 148 2.82 17.80 21.76
CA HIS A 148 2.31 18.93 20.99
C HIS A 148 0.83 19.25 21.25
N GLY A 149 0.21 18.58 22.25
CA GLY A 149 -1.18 18.82 22.63
C GLY A 149 -2.22 18.15 21.74
N PHE A 150 -1.83 17.14 20.93
CA PHE A 150 -2.73 16.39 20.07
C PHE A 150 -2.93 14.95 20.58
N SER A 151 -4.11 14.40 20.30
CA SER A 151 -4.41 12.98 20.48
C SER A 151 -5.23 12.48 19.28
N LEU A 152 -5.01 11.22 18.90
CA LEU A 152 -5.78 10.52 17.90
C LEU A 152 -6.42 9.29 18.57
N ASP A 153 -7.59 8.90 18.09
CA ASP A 153 -8.22 7.63 18.49
C ASP A 153 -7.39 6.46 17.97
N ASP A 154 -7.37 5.33 18.68
CA ASP A 154 -6.53 4.17 18.38
C ASP A 154 -6.61 3.69 16.91
N PRO A 155 -7.79 3.59 16.25
CA PRO A 155 -7.84 3.18 14.85
C PRO A 155 -7.13 4.16 13.91
N VAL A 156 -7.26 5.46 14.15
CA VAL A 156 -6.60 6.50 13.34
C VAL A 156 -5.10 6.51 13.61
N LEU A 157 -4.70 6.36 14.86
CA LEU A 157 -3.30 6.28 15.26
C LEU A 157 -2.62 5.04 14.63
N LEU A 158 -3.30 3.89 14.66
CA LEU A 158 -2.81 2.66 14.03
C LEU A 158 -2.60 2.86 12.53
N GLU A 159 -3.55 3.49 11.83
CA GLU A 159 -3.45 3.77 10.40
C GLU A 159 -2.27 4.71 10.07
N VAL A 160 -2.07 5.76 10.88
CA VAL A 160 -0.90 6.64 10.72
C VAL A 160 0.40 5.86 10.94
N CYS A 161 0.49 5.06 12.01
CA CYS A 161 1.67 4.22 12.28
C CYS A 161 1.93 3.21 11.16
N HIS A 162 0.88 2.63 10.59
CA HIS A 162 0.93 1.72 9.47
C HIS A 162 1.66 2.35 8.27
N ASN A 163 1.22 3.51 7.84
CA ASN A 163 1.83 4.24 6.73
C ASN A 163 3.29 4.64 7.01
N LEU A 164 3.63 4.95 8.26
CA LEU A 164 5.01 5.24 8.66
C LEU A 164 5.91 4.00 8.58
N VAL A 165 5.40 2.83 8.95
CA VAL A 165 6.12 1.54 8.85
C VAL A 165 6.36 1.18 7.38
N GLU A 166 5.40 1.38 6.49
CA GLU A 166 5.56 1.14 5.06
C GLU A 166 6.62 2.04 4.43
N ALA A 167 6.56 3.34 4.73
CA ALA A 167 7.56 4.29 4.25
C ALA A 167 8.97 3.93 4.74
N ALA A 168 9.09 3.50 6.01
CA ALA A 168 10.34 3.02 6.57
C ALA A 168 10.82 1.74 5.86
N GLY A 169 9.90 0.81 5.59
CA GLY A 169 10.18 -0.41 4.85
C GLY A 169 10.73 -0.13 3.47
N ASP A 170 10.14 0.79 2.73
CA ASP A 170 10.61 1.16 1.39
C ASP A 170 12.01 1.79 1.40
N ILE A 171 12.36 2.52 2.46
CA ILE A 171 13.71 3.02 2.66
C ILE A 171 14.69 1.86 2.98
N LEU A 172 14.24 0.81 3.69
CA LEU A 172 15.05 -0.38 3.91
C LEU A 172 15.25 -1.17 2.60
N ILE A 173 14.25 -1.21 1.73
CA ILE A 173 14.39 -1.77 0.37
C ILE A 173 15.38 -0.96 -0.47
N LEU A 174 15.39 0.36 -0.39
CA LEU A 174 16.40 1.18 -1.09
C LEU A 174 17.83 0.81 -0.69
N ARG A 175 18.07 0.38 0.56
CA ARG A 175 19.39 -0.12 0.97
C ARG A 175 19.72 -1.48 0.36
N ALA A 176 18.72 -2.34 0.16
CA ALA A 176 18.88 -3.68 -0.42
C ALA A 176 18.96 -3.64 -1.96
N ASP A 177 18.29 -2.68 -2.58
CA ASP A 177 18.26 -2.44 -4.03
C ASP A 177 18.36 -0.93 -4.31
N PRO A 178 19.58 -0.37 -4.41
CA PRO A 178 19.78 1.06 -4.63
C PRO A 178 19.18 1.61 -5.93
N THR A 179 18.76 0.74 -6.85
CA THR A 179 18.13 1.11 -8.13
C THR A 179 16.61 0.99 -8.11
N ILE A 180 15.99 0.79 -6.93
CA ILE A 180 14.56 0.56 -6.84
C ILE A 180 13.75 1.78 -7.32
N GLY A 181 14.24 2.99 -7.08
CA GLY A 181 13.60 4.22 -7.55
C GLY A 181 13.49 4.28 -9.08
N GLU A 182 14.60 4.00 -9.79
CA GLU A 182 14.62 3.93 -11.26
C GLU A 182 13.72 2.80 -11.79
N LYS A 183 13.63 1.68 -11.07
CA LYS A 183 12.76 0.56 -11.44
C LYS A 183 11.29 0.92 -11.32
N ILE A 184 10.89 1.68 -10.30
CA ILE A 184 9.53 2.21 -10.15
C ILE A 184 9.21 3.17 -11.29
N ILE A 185 10.08 4.14 -11.56
CA ILE A 185 9.90 5.10 -12.66
C ILE A 185 9.77 4.36 -14.00
N SER A 186 10.69 3.41 -14.26
CA SER A 186 10.66 2.60 -15.48
C SER A 186 9.37 1.78 -15.61
N ALA A 187 8.88 1.19 -14.52
CA ALA A 187 7.63 0.48 -14.49
C ALA A 187 6.45 1.39 -14.88
N CYS A 188 6.39 2.60 -14.35
CA CYS A 188 5.36 3.59 -14.66
C CYS A 188 5.40 4.07 -16.12
N LEU A 189 6.61 4.19 -16.70
CA LEU A 189 6.78 4.70 -18.06
C LEU A 189 6.61 3.61 -19.14
N LEU A 190 7.01 2.36 -18.84
CA LEU A 190 7.08 1.26 -19.80
C LEU A 190 5.91 0.27 -19.71
N ARG A 191 5.02 0.42 -18.72
CA ARG A 191 3.85 -0.43 -18.59
C ARG A 191 2.98 -0.45 -19.86
N SER A 192 2.27 -1.53 -20.11
CA SER A 192 1.26 -1.58 -21.17
C SER A 192 0.15 -0.55 -20.93
N ASN A 193 -0.24 0.17 -21.97
CA ASN A 193 -1.36 1.12 -21.93
C ASN A 193 -2.72 0.43 -21.76
N ASP A 194 -2.77 -0.89 -21.86
CA ASP A 194 -3.99 -1.68 -21.68
C ASP A 194 -4.43 -1.81 -20.22
N PHE A 195 -3.56 -1.42 -19.25
CA PHE A 195 -3.83 -1.67 -17.83
C PHE A 195 -5.17 -1.12 -17.33
N PRO A 196 -5.54 0.16 -17.59
CA PRO A 196 -6.83 0.68 -17.13
C PRO A 196 -8.02 -0.08 -17.71
N GLY A 197 -7.93 -0.47 -18.99
CA GLY A 197 -8.95 -1.27 -19.66
C GLY A 197 -9.05 -2.69 -19.10
N LEU A 198 -7.93 -3.30 -18.74
CA LEU A 198 -7.86 -4.62 -18.15
C LEU A 198 -8.52 -4.65 -16.76
N LEU A 199 -8.20 -3.70 -15.90
CA LEU A 199 -8.81 -3.58 -14.57
C LEU A 199 -10.31 -3.24 -14.68
N ALA A 200 -10.68 -2.28 -15.54
CA ALA A 200 -12.07 -1.93 -15.77
C ALA A 200 -12.92 -3.10 -16.30
N SER A 201 -12.33 -3.98 -17.13
CA SER A 201 -13.03 -5.19 -17.57
C SER A 201 -13.27 -6.21 -16.45
N ALA A 202 -12.42 -6.24 -15.44
CA ALA A 202 -12.63 -7.08 -14.25
C ALA A 202 -13.70 -6.49 -13.31
N MET A 203 -13.67 -5.17 -13.08
CA MET A 203 -14.60 -4.47 -12.19
C MET A 203 -15.98 -4.22 -12.78
N GLY A 204 -16.08 -4.21 -14.12
CA GLY A 204 -17.29 -3.89 -14.87
C GLY A 204 -17.26 -2.50 -15.52
N PRO A 205 -18.08 -2.27 -16.57
CA PRO A 205 -18.02 -1.08 -17.44
C PRO A 205 -18.27 0.24 -16.71
N ALA A 206 -19.03 0.23 -15.61
CA ALA A 206 -19.32 1.42 -14.82
C ALA A 206 -18.07 2.00 -14.12
N TRP A 207 -17.02 1.20 -13.94
CA TRP A 207 -15.77 1.60 -13.27
C TRP A 207 -14.72 2.20 -14.22
N LYS A 208 -14.97 2.18 -15.53
CA LYS A 208 -13.96 2.56 -16.52
C LYS A 208 -13.36 3.94 -16.29
N ASP A 209 -14.17 4.95 -16.08
CA ASP A 209 -13.71 6.33 -15.94
C ASP A 209 -13.00 6.53 -14.59
N ALA A 210 -13.50 5.90 -13.52
CA ALA A 210 -12.86 5.92 -12.21
C ALA A 210 -11.47 5.26 -12.25
N VAL A 211 -11.34 4.09 -12.89
CA VAL A 211 -10.05 3.40 -13.06
C VAL A 211 -9.06 4.25 -13.85
N ILE A 212 -9.50 4.89 -14.94
CA ILE A 212 -8.63 5.76 -15.76
C ILE A 212 -8.14 6.97 -14.96
N ALA A 213 -9.03 7.60 -14.19
CA ALA A 213 -8.69 8.76 -13.38
C ALA A 213 -7.71 8.38 -12.25
N ALA A 214 -8.03 7.33 -11.49
CA ALA A 214 -7.20 6.84 -10.41
C ALA A 214 -5.82 6.38 -10.90
N GLU A 215 -5.75 5.65 -12.03
CA GLU A 215 -4.50 5.21 -12.65
C GLU A 215 -3.60 6.36 -13.08
N LYS A 216 -4.18 7.42 -13.63
CA LYS A 216 -3.43 8.61 -14.03
C LYS A 216 -2.76 9.27 -12.83
N GLU A 217 -3.48 9.43 -11.73
CA GLU A 217 -2.96 10.06 -10.51
C GLU A 217 -1.95 9.15 -9.82
N PHE A 218 -2.27 7.86 -9.66
CA PHE A 218 -1.35 6.86 -9.13
C PHE A 218 -0.01 6.86 -9.87
N ARG A 219 -0.02 6.80 -11.20
CA ARG A 219 1.20 6.80 -12.00
C ARG A 219 2.03 8.06 -11.80
N ARG A 220 1.39 9.23 -11.75
CA ARG A 220 2.06 10.50 -11.47
C ARG A 220 2.76 10.46 -10.11
N THR A 221 2.04 10.00 -9.09
CA THR A 221 2.55 9.89 -7.72
C THR A 221 3.71 8.90 -7.64
N MET A 222 3.61 7.74 -8.28
CA MET A 222 4.68 6.74 -8.29
C MET A 222 5.96 7.21 -9.00
N ILE A 223 5.85 8.04 -10.03
CA ILE A 223 7.02 8.65 -10.67
C ILE A 223 7.74 9.60 -9.68
N LEU A 224 6.99 10.43 -8.95
CA LEU A 224 7.56 11.34 -7.94
C LEU A 224 8.16 10.54 -6.77
N TYR A 225 7.46 9.48 -6.34
CA TYR A 225 7.94 8.58 -5.30
C TYR A 225 9.26 7.89 -5.67
N GLY A 226 9.33 7.33 -6.88
CA GLY A 226 10.56 6.76 -7.42
C GLY A 226 11.68 7.78 -7.53
N ALA A 227 11.38 9.01 -7.97
CA ALA A 227 12.37 10.09 -8.05
C ALA A 227 12.93 10.48 -6.68
N ALA A 228 12.13 10.45 -5.61
CA ALA A 228 12.61 10.69 -4.25
C ALA A 228 13.61 9.60 -3.82
N LEU A 229 13.31 8.33 -4.12
CA LEU A 229 14.21 7.19 -3.82
C LEU A 229 15.54 7.27 -4.58
N THR A 230 15.57 7.79 -5.80
CA THR A 230 16.84 7.93 -6.57
C THR A 230 17.82 8.92 -5.94
N GLN A 231 17.34 9.81 -5.07
CA GLN A 231 18.18 10.80 -4.39
C GLN A 231 18.87 10.25 -3.12
N GLY A 232 18.55 9.01 -2.73
CA GLY A 232 19.11 8.37 -1.55
C GLY A 232 18.24 8.50 -0.31
N GLN A 233 18.70 7.91 0.80
CA GLN A 233 17.87 7.69 2.00
C GLN A 233 17.35 8.99 2.63
N GLU A 234 18.22 9.95 2.93
CA GLU A 234 17.80 11.16 3.66
C GLU A 234 16.83 12.05 2.86
N PRO A 235 17.03 12.30 1.56
CA PRO A 235 16.01 12.95 0.73
C PRO A 235 14.70 12.16 0.65
N ALA A 236 14.75 10.82 0.57
CA ALA A 236 13.56 9.98 0.54
C ALA A 236 12.76 10.09 1.85
N VAL A 237 13.43 10.06 3.03
CA VAL A 237 12.75 10.26 4.32
C VAL A 237 11.97 11.57 4.33
N LYS A 238 12.58 12.68 3.90
CA LYS A 238 11.93 13.99 3.88
C LYS A 238 10.77 14.05 2.90
N ALA A 239 10.95 13.51 1.69
CA ALA A 239 9.91 13.50 0.67
C ALA A 239 8.70 12.63 1.09
N PHE A 240 8.95 11.48 1.71
CA PHE A 240 7.90 10.63 2.25
C PHE A 240 7.19 11.26 3.44
N ALA A 241 7.94 11.90 4.34
CA ALA A 241 7.34 12.64 5.45
C ALA A 241 6.43 13.78 4.97
N GLU A 242 6.85 14.52 3.95
CA GLU A 242 6.01 15.57 3.36
C GLU A 242 4.74 15.01 2.72
N HIS A 243 4.86 13.93 1.94
CA HIS A 243 3.72 13.28 1.31
C HIS A 243 2.73 12.69 2.33
N LEU A 244 3.24 11.94 3.31
CA LEU A 244 2.41 11.35 4.38
C LEU A 244 1.77 12.42 5.27
N ALA A 245 2.45 13.55 5.52
CA ALA A 245 1.86 14.66 6.26
C ALA A 245 0.68 15.27 5.51
N GLN A 246 0.79 15.47 4.19
CA GLN A 246 -0.31 15.98 3.37
C GLN A 246 -1.51 15.04 3.39
N LEU A 247 -1.29 13.75 3.11
CA LEU A 247 -2.34 12.73 3.15
C LEU A 247 -2.93 12.56 4.55
N GLY A 248 -2.07 12.52 5.59
CA GLY A 248 -2.49 12.33 6.97
C GLY A 248 -3.36 13.46 7.49
N VAL A 249 -3.01 14.71 7.21
CA VAL A 249 -3.83 15.88 7.59
C VAL A 249 -5.21 15.81 6.92
N GLU A 250 -5.27 15.47 5.63
CA GLU A 250 -6.54 15.32 4.91
C GLU A 250 -7.36 14.15 5.44
N LEU A 251 -6.74 13.00 5.71
CA LEU A 251 -7.41 11.82 6.28
C LEU A 251 -7.95 12.10 7.67
N ILE A 252 -7.13 12.67 8.57
CA ILE A 252 -7.54 13.02 9.94
C ILE A 252 -8.74 13.98 9.90
N LYS A 253 -8.69 15.00 9.04
CA LYS A 253 -9.80 15.94 8.84
C LYS A 253 -11.06 15.26 8.29
N PHE A 254 -10.89 14.37 7.31
CA PHE A 254 -12.01 13.58 6.74
C PHE A 254 -12.69 12.71 7.81
N LEU A 255 -11.92 12.13 8.74
CA LEU A 255 -12.41 11.33 9.86
C LEU A 255 -12.92 12.16 11.05
N GLY A 256 -12.95 13.50 10.93
CA GLY A 256 -13.44 14.39 11.98
C GLY A 256 -12.45 14.64 13.13
N GLY A 257 -11.17 14.31 12.93
CA GLY A 257 -10.10 14.54 13.89
C GLY A 257 -9.65 16.01 13.98
N PRO A 258 -8.63 16.31 14.80
CA PRO A 258 -8.13 17.66 15.02
C PRO A 258 -7.45 18.23 13.75
N ASP A 259 -7.47 19.55 13.63
CA ASP A 259 -6.75 20.27 12.58
C ASP A 259 -5.26 20.40 12.99
N ILE A 260 -4.42 19.60 12.36
CA ILE A 260 -2.96 19.57 12.63
C ILE A 260 -2.25 20.46 11.60
N PRO A 261 -1.46 21.46 12.02
CA PRO A 261 -0.68 22.28 11.11
C PRO A 261 0.28 21.43 10.25
N LEU A 262 0.31 21.67 8.94
CA LEU A 262 1.07 20.84 8.00
C LEU A 262 2.57 20.77 8.32
N ASP A 263 3.18 21.86 8.75
CA ASP A 263 4.61 21.87 9.10
C ASP A 263 4.89 21.02 10.35
N LEU A 264 3.98 21.03 11.32
CA LEU A 264 4.06 20.12 12.46
C LEU A 264 3.88 18.67 12.01
N ALA A 265 2.87 18.37 11.18
CA ALA A 265 2.63 17.04 10.64
C ALA A 265 3.86 16.50 9.87
N LYS A 266 4.57 17.33 9.10
CA LYS A 266 5.84 16.94 8.43
C LYS A 266 6.92 16.54 9.44
N GLY A 267 7.11 17.32 10.50
CA GLY A 267 8.08 16.98 11.57
C GLY A 267 7.74 15.69 12.31
N LEU A 268 6.45 15.48 12.58
CA LEU A 268 5.94 14.27 13.22
C LEU A 268 6.12 13.04 12.30
N ALA A 269 5.79 13.17 11.02
CA ALA A 269 5.95 12.10 10.03
C ALA A 269 7.44 11.73 9.84
N GLU A 270 8.34 12.73 9.74
CA GLU A 270 9.79 12.47 9.65
C GLU A 270 10.31 11.73 10.89
N SER A 271 9.91 12.16 12.08
CA SER A 271 10.28 11.49 13.33
C SER A 271 9.73 10.07 13.38
N GLY A 272 8.46 9.87 13.03
CA GLY A 272 7.81 8.56 12.99
C GLY A 272 8.47 7.60 12.00
N ILE A 273 8.81 8.04 10.77
CA ILE A 273 9.57 7.24 9.79
C ILE A 273 10.92 6.80 10.38
N ARG A 274 11.65 7.69 11.08
CA ARG A 274 12.94 7.36 11.68
C ARG A 274 12.81 6.34 12.82
N GLN A 275 11.76 6.44 13.63
CA GLN A 275 11.44 5.46 14.65
C GLN A 275 11.10 4.10 14.04
N ALA A 276 10.22 4.08 13.03
CA ALA A 276 9.86 2.88 12.28
C ALA A 276 11.07 2.22 11.59
N LEU A 277 12.00 3.02 11.03
CA LEU A 277 13.25 2.51 10.46
C LEU A 277 14.10 1.76 11.51
N ASN A 278 14.17 2.26 12.72
CA ASN A 278 14.89 1.58 13.79
C ASN A 278 14.19 0.29 14.22
N LEU A 279 12.86 0.33 14.33
CA LEU A 279 12.01 -0.78 14.71
C LEU A 279 12.07 -1.94 13.69
N CYS A 280 12.12 -1.64 12.40
CA CYS A 280 12.06 -2.63 11.31
C CYS A 280 13.44 -3.11 10.83
N ARG A 281 14.54 -2.45 11.23
CA ARG A 281 15.88 -2.62 10.64
C ARG A 281 16.36 -4.07 10.58
N SER A 282 16.08 -4.87 11.61
CA SER A 282 16.65 -6.22 11.76
C SER A 282 15.85 -7.31 11.06
N ASP A 283 14.55 -7.13 10.90
CA ASP A 283 13.63 -8.21 10.51
C ASP A 283 12.81 -7.93 9.24
N TYR A 284 12.84 -6.68 8.72
CA TYR A 284 12.08 -6.32 7.51
C TYR A 284 12.47 -7.13 6.28
N LEU A 285 13.76 -7.15 5.93
CA LEU A 285 14.22 -7.84 4.73
C LEU A 285 14.08 -9.38 4.84
N PRO A 286 14.34 -10.03 5.98
CA PRO A 286 13.93 -11.40 6.24
C PRO A 286 12.46 -11.68 5.96
N GLU A 287 11.54 -10.83 6.46
CA GLU A 287 10.10 -10.98 6.22
C GLU A 287 9.76 -10.84 4.74
N VAL A 288 10.28 -9.80 4.06
CA VAL A 288 10.05 -9.61 2.61
C VAL A 288 10.55 -10.81 1.79
N ASN A 289 11.71 -11.38 2.13
CA ASN A 289 12.21 -12.57 1.44
C ASN A 289 11.36 -13.82 1.70
N ALA A 290 10.83 -13.99 2.91
CA ALA A 290 9.87 -15.05 3.23
C ALA A 290 8.56 -14.84 2.45
N THR A 291 8.07 -13.60 2.37
CA THR A 291 6.91 -13.19 1.55
C THR A 291 7.09 -13.56 0.08
N VAL A 292 8.26 -13.29 -0.52
CA VAL A 292 8.55 -13.71 -1.91
C VAL A 292 8.36 -15.22 -2.09
N SER A 293 8.88 -16.02 -1.17
CA SER A 293 8.76 -17.48 -1.24
C SER A 293 7.32 -17.95 -1.07
N PHE A 294 6.59 -17.35 -0.14
CA PHE A 294 5.17 -17.60 0.11
C PHE A 294 4.31 -17.28 -1.10
N VAL A 295 4.43 -16.08 -1.66
CA VAL A 295 3.66 -15.62 -2.82
C VAL A 295 3.97 -16.48 -4.06
N LYS A 296 5.24 -16.85 -4.27
CA LYS A 296 5.64 -17.72 -5.38
C LYS A 296 4.94 -19.07 -5.32
N ALA A 297 4.84 -19.68 -4.14
CA ALA A 297 4.14 -20.95 -3.96
C ALA A 297 2.63 -20.80 -4.20
N ASN A 298 2.02 -19.73 -3.72
CA ASN A 298 0.59 -19.46 -3.91
C ASN A 298 0.22 -19.14 -5.36
N LEU A 299 1.01 -18.34 -6.08
CA LEU A 299 0.81 -18.12 -7.51
C LEU A 299 0.76 -19.44 -8.28
N ALA A 300 1.70 -20.35 -8.00
CA ALA A 300 1.72 -21.66 -8.63
C ALA A 300 0.47 -22.50 -8.26
N ALA A 301 0.07 -22.50 -6.98
CA ALA A 301 -1.11 -23.22 -6.49
C ALA A 301 -2.42 -22.73 -7.11
N HIS A 302 -2.51 -21.42 -7.43
CA HIS A 302 -3.69 -20.80 -8.07
C HIS A 302 -3.60 -20.78 -9.61
N GLY A 303 -2.63 -21.48 -10.23
CA GLY A 303 -2.49 -21.54 -11.68
C GLY A 303 -2.08 -20.23 -12.32
N VAL A 304 -1.45 -19.32 -11.57
CA VAL A 304 -0.96 -18.03 -12.06
C VAL A 304 0.49 -18.19 -12.51
N TRP A 305 0.65 -18.46 -13.80
CA TRP A 305 1.96 -18.64 -14.43
C TRP A 305 1.91 -18.23 -15.91
N TYR A 306 3.03 -17.79 -16.49
CA TYR A 306 3.14 -17.41 -17.89
C TYR A 306 4.58 -17.45 -18.42
#